data_ca8a186d276a30a4342a59461935f2e8
#
_entry.id   ca8a186d276a30a4342a59461935f2e8
#
_cell.length_a   1.000
_cell.length_b   1.000
_cell.length_c   1.000
_cell.angle_alpha   90.00
_cell.angle_beta   90.00
_cell.angle_gamma   90.00
#
_symmetry.space_group_name_H-M   'P 1'
#
loop_
_entity.id
_entity.type
_entity.pdbx_description
1 polymer ?
#
loop_
_entity_poly.entity_id
_entity_poly.type
_entity_poly.pdbx_seq_one_letter_code
_entity_poly.pdbx_strand_id
1 'polypeptide(L)'
;MPQDEAAADKKHRLTIIAANQEGDVEEIKVESDDRLRELLRKALHELYPKQHLDPGDYDLLICGAVVTDLDQTVHHAGLHDRPEVVIAPKDVSRG
;
A
#
# COMPACT_ATOMS: atom_id res chain seq x y z
N MET A 1 17.69 -17.39 20.01
CA MET A 1 17.51 -17.03 18.65
C MET A 1 16.04 -17.04 18.19
N PRO A 2 15.30 -18.08 18.38
CA PRO A 2 13.90 -18.10 17.93
C PRO A 2 13.05 -16.96 18.46
N GLN A 3 13.36 -16.47 19.61
CA GLN A 3 12.61 -15.37 20.17
C GLN A 3 12.80 -14.12 19.36
N ASP A 4 13.96 -13.97 18.74
CA ASP A 4 14.16 -12.84 17.87
C ASP A 4 13.28 -12.92 16.67
N GLU A 5 13.00 -14.10 16.24
CA GLU A 5 12.11 -14.30 15.11
C GLU A 5 10.71 -13.91 15.45
N ALA A 6 10.29 -14.16 16.67
CA ALA A 6 8.96 -13.72 17.08
C ALA A 6 8.84 -12.20 17.02
N ALA A 7 9.88 -11.52 17.45
CA ALA A 7 9.87 -10.08 17.38
C ALA A 7 9.92 -9.61 15.94
N ALA A 8 10.70 -10.29 15.11
CA ALA A 8 10.83 -9.94 13.71
C ALA A 8 9.51 -10.14 12.97
N ASP A 9 8.72 -11.12 13.37
CA ASP A 9 7.45 -11.38 12.72
C ASP A 9 6.51 -10.19 12.83
N LYS A 10 6.61 -9.45 13.91
CA LYS A 10 5.74 -8.30 14.11
C LYS A 10 6.07 -7.17 13.16
N LYS A 11 7.29 -7.14 12.65
CA LYS A 11 7.74 -6.08 11.76
C LYS A 11 8.33 -6.68 10.51
N HIS A 12 7.64 -7.64 9.99
CA HIS A 12 8.06 -8.31 8.77
C HIS A 12 8.02 -7.32 7.61
N ARG A 13 9.13 -7.24 6.89
CA ARG A 13 9.23 -6.30 5.77
C ARG A 13 8.69 -6.93 4.50
N LEU A 14 7.90 -6.17 3.79
CA LEU A 14 7.24 -6.63 2.57
C LEU A 14 7.54 -5.68 1.42
N THR A 15 7.52 -6.21 0.21
CA THR A 15 7.56 -5.40 -1.01
C THR A 15 6.17 -5.46 -1.63
N ILE A 16 5.56 -4.30 -1.82
CA ILE A 16 4.25 -4.18 -2.43
C ILE A 16 4.43 -3.58 -3.82
N ILE A 17 3.77 -4.15 -4.80
CA ILE A 17 3.82 -3.63 -6.17
C ILE A 17 2.65 -2.67 -6.32
N ALA A 18 2.94 -1.40 -6.48
CA ALA A 18 1.91 -0.38 -6.63
C ALA A 18 1.86 0.11 -8.06
N ALA A 19 0.68 0.16 -8.62
CA ALA A 19 0.47 0.61 -10.00
C ALA A 19 -0.55 1.74 -10.01
N ASN A 20 -0.42 2.64 -10.99
CA ASN A 20 -1.43 3.66 -11.20
C ASN A 20 -2.15 3.38 -12.52
N GLN A 21 -3.07 4.26 -12.88
CA GLN A 21 -3.87 4.05 -14.08
C GLN A 21 -3.13 4.43 -15.35
N GLU A 22 -2.01 5.12 -15.22
CA GLU A 22 -1.18 5.48 -16.38
C GLU A 22 -0.23 4.37 -16.78
N GLY A 23 -0.22 3.27 -16.03
CA GLY A 23 0.66 2.17 -16.34
C GLY A 23 2.00 2.20 -15.63
N ASP A 24 2.22 3.18 -14.77
CA ASP A 24 3.43 3.22 -13.96
C ASP A 24 3.35 2.21 -12.84
N VAL A 25 4.49 1.59 -12.52
CA VAL A 25 4.55 0.56 -11.48
C VAL A 25 5.80 0.84 -10.64
N GLU A 26 5.63 0.78 -9.32
CA GLU A 26 6.73 0.98 -8.39
C GLU A 26 6.68 -0.06 -7.29
N GLU A 27 7.86 -0.41 -6.78
CA GLU A 27 7.97 -1.30 -5.63
C GLU A 27 8.00 -0.46 -4.36
N ILE A 28 7.10 -0.76 -3.45
CA ILE A 28 6.97 -0.02 -2.20
C ILE A 28 7.38 -0.92 -1.05
N LYS A 29 8.35 -0.47 -0.27
CA LYS A 29 8.81 -1.25 0.89
C LYS A 29 8.03 -0.80 2.12
N VAL A 30 7.37 -1.74 2.77
CA VAL A 30 6.59 -1.46 3.98
C VAL A 30 6.86 -2.57 4.98
N GLU A 31 6.43 -2.34 6.20
CA GLU A 31 6.45 -3.36 7.24
C GLU A 31 5.04 -3.86 7.47
N SER A 32 4.95 -5.09 7.96
CA SER A 32 3.64 -5.73 8.10
C SER A 32 2.72 -4.99 9.07
N ASP A 33 3.27 -4.24 10.02
CA ASP A 33 2.46 -3.48 10.96
C ASP A 33 2.21 -2.04 10.50
N ASP A 34 2.71 -1.66 9.32
CA ASP A 34 2.33 -0.37 8.74
C ASP A 34 0.86 -0.38 8.38
N ARG A 35 0.25 0.79 8.47
CA ARG A 35 -1.15 0.92 8.07
C ARG A 35 -1.27 1.11 6.58
N LEU A 36 -2.41 0.71 6.03
CA LEU A 36 -2.63 0.88 4.58
C LEU A 36 -2.57 2.35 4.19
N ARG A 37 -2.93 3.25 5.10
CA ARG A 37 -2.79 4.69 4.87
C ARG A 37 -1.35 5.05 4.56
N GLU A 38 -0.40 4.46 5.26
CA GLU A 38 1.02 4.70 5.01
C GLU A 38 1.45 4.11 3.68
N LEU A 39 0.94 2.95 3.34
CA LEU A 39 1.23 2.35 2.04
C LEU A 39 0.74 3.26 0.91
N LEU A 40 -0.47 3.79 1.04
CA LEU A 40 -1.03 4.70 0.03
C LEU A 40 -0.15 5.94 -0.10
N ARG A 41 0.26 6.53 1.03
CA ARG A 41 1.09 7.72 1.01
C ARG A 41 2.44 7.45 0.33
N LYS A 42 3.06 6.33 0.69
CA LYS A 42 4.34 5.97 0.09
C LYS A 42 4.20 5.71 -1.40
N ALA A 43 3.12 5.04 -1.79
CA ALA A 43 2.89 4.72 -3.19
C ALA A 43 2.71 5.99 -4.01
N LEU A 44 1.97 6.96 -3.49
CA LEU A 44 1.79 8.23 -4.19
C LEU A 44 3.13 8.95 -4.34
N HIS A 45 3.96 8.91 -3.32
CA HIS A 45 5.26 9.55 -3.38
C HIS A 45 6.17 8.90 -4.43
N GLU A 46 6.12 7.58 -4.53
CA GLU A 46 6.97 6.87 -5.48
C GLU A 46 6.44 6.97 -6.91
N LEU A 47 5.12 6.93 -7.07
CA LEU A 47 4.53 6.99 -8.41
C LEU A 47 4.52 8.41 -8.97
N TYR A 48 4.47 9.43 -8.10
CA TYR A 48 4.41 10.82 -8.51
C TYR A 48 5.42 11.65 -7.71
N PRO A 49 6.72 11.37 -7.90
CA PRO A 49 7.75 11.96 -7.01
C PRO A 49 7.87 13.48 -7.13
N LYS A 50 7.36 14.07 -8.20
CA LYS A 50 7.48 15.51 -8.41
C LYS A 50 6.21 16.26 -8.05
N GLN A 51 5.24 15.58 -7.47
CA GLN A 51 3.96 16.18 -7.12
C GLN A 51 3.68 15.95 -5.65
N HIS A 52 2.91 16.88 -5.06
CA HIS A 52 2.45 16.76 -3.69
C HIS A 52 0.98 16.43 -3.74
N LEU A 53 0.67 15.15 -3.80
CA LEU A 53 -0.70 14.69 -3.90
C LEU A 53 -1.24 14.35 -2.53
N ASP A 54 -2.51 14.67 -2.32
CA ASP A 54 -3.18 14.39 -1.06
C ASP A 54 -3.71 12.96 -1.08
N PRO A 55 -3.25 12.09 -0.18
CA PRO A 55 -3.78 10.72 -0.14
C PRO A 55 -5.29 10.69 0.04
N GLY A 56 -5.88 11.75 0.60
CA GLY A 56 -7.33 11.82 0.75
C GLY A 56 -8.09 11.89 -0.56
N ASP A 57 -7.41 12.21 -1.67
CA ASP A 57 -8.02 12.27 -2.99
C ASP A 57 -7.87 10.97 -3.78
N TYR A 58 -7.25 9.96 -3.19
CA TYR A 58 -6.95 8.72 -3.90
C TYR A 58 -7.47 7.52 -3.14
N ASP A 59 -7.78 6.47 -3.88
CA ASP A 59 -8.17 5.19 -3.31
C ASP A 59 -7.07 4.18 -3.52
N LEU A 60 -6.97 3.26 -2.58
CA LEU A 60 -6.13 2.08 -2.68
C LEU A 60 -7.05 0.91 -3.01
N LEU A 61 -6.72 0.20 -4.08
CA LEU A 61 -7.51 -0.95 -4.50
C LEU A 61 -6.69 -2.23 -4.34
N ILE A 62 -7.29 -3.23 -3.73
CA ILE A 62 -6.68 -4.54 -3.56
C ILE A 62 -7.60 -5.53 -4.24
N CYS A 63 -7.06 -6.28 -5.21
CA CYS A 63 -7.84 -7.23 -6.00
C CYS A 63 -9.06 -6.56 -6.66
N GLY A 64 -8.87 -5.31 -7.07
CA GLY A 64 -9.92 -4.57 -7.77
C GLY A 64 -10.97 -3.95 -6.87
N ALA A 65 -10.87 -4.11 -5.57
CA ALA A 65 -11.83 -3.56 -4.62
C ALA A 65 -11.25 -2.38 -3.87
N VAL A 66 -12.02 -1.31 -3.76
CA VAL A 66 -11.61 -0.13 -3.00
C VAL A 66 -11.52 -0.49 -1.52
N VAL A 67 -10.39 -0.16 -0.91
CA VAL A 67 -10.21 -0.37 0.52
C VAL A 67 -10.90 0.77 1.26
N THR A 68 -11.81 0.43 2.15
CA THR A 68 -12.53 1.44 2.93
C THR A 68 -11.89 1.71 4.27
N ASP A 69 -11.16 0.74 4.83
CA ASP A 69 -10.51 0.91 6.12
C ASP A 69 -9.00 1.02 5.91
N LEU A 70 -8.51 2.23 5.79
CA LEU A 70 -7.08 2.48 5.58
C LEU A 70 -6.30 2.46 6.89
N ASP A 71 -6.97 2.30 8.01
CA ASP A 71 -6.29 2.22 9.30
C ASP A 71 -5.90 0.81 9.68
N GLN A 72 -6.35 -0.19 8.93
CA GLN A 72 -5.89 -1.54 9.17
C GLN A 72 -4.45 -1.71 8.70
N THR A 73 -3.76 -2.68 9.25
CA THR A 73 -2.36 -2.91 8.90
C THR A 73 -2.26 -3.69 7.60
N VAL A 74 -1.06 -3.62 7.01
CA VAL A 74 -0.74 -4.42 5.83
C VAL A 74 -0.97 -5.91 6.12
N HIS A 75 -0.54 -6.36 7.29
CA HIS A 75 -0.73 -7.75 7.68
C HIS A 75 -2.21 -8.11 7.79
N HIS A 76 -2.98 -7.26 8.43
CA HIS A 76 -4.41 -7.51 8.62
C HIS A 76 -5.15 -7.57 7.30
N ALA A 77 -4.70 -6.80 6.32
CA ALA A 77 -5.31 -6.80 4.99
C ALA A 77 -4.97 -8.06 4.19
N GLY A 78 -4.09 -8.90 4.71
CA GLY A 78 -3.76 -10.16 4.04
C GLY A 78 -2.77 -10.03 2.90
N LEU A 79 -2.00 -8.94 2.87
CA LEU A 79 -1.01 -8.75 1.81
C LEU A 79 0.24 -9.57 2.15
N HIS A 80 0.64 -10.40 1.19
CA HIS A 80 1.80 -11.28 1.35
C HIS A 80 2.70 -11.07 0.13
N ASP A 81 3.73 -11.77 0.02
CA ASP A 81 4.71 -11.87 -1.05
C ASP A 81 4.41 -11.07 -2.32
N ARG A 82 4.92 -9.86 -2.42
CA ARG A 82 4.85 -9.01 -3.60
C ARG A 82 3.43 -8.88 -4.19
N PRO A 83 2.46 -8.55 -3.36
CA PRO A 83 1.10 -8.36 -3.86
C PRO A 83 1.03 -7.09 -4.70
N GLU A 84 0.06 -7.04 -5.61
CA GLU A 84 -0.18 -5.87 -6.43
C GLU A 84 -1.35 -5.08 -5.88
N VAL A 85 -1.17 -3.78 -5.80
CA VAL A 85 -2.25 -2.86 -5.43
C VAL A 85 -2.33 -1.77 -6.49
N VAL A 86 -3.47 -1.13 -6.61
CA VAL A 86 -3.68 -0.08 -7.59
C VAL A 86 -4.04 1.21 -6.85
N ILE A 87 -3.47 2.32 -7.31
CA ILE A 87 -3.76 3.64 -6.77
C ILE A 87 -4.55 4.40 -7.83
N ALA A 88 -5.70 4.91 -7.47
CA ALA A 88 -6.54 5.61 -8.44
C ALA A 88 -7.22 6.81 -7.76
N PRO A 89 -7.41 7.92 -8.51
CA PRO A 89 -8.17 9.05 -7.97
C PRO A 89 -9.59 8.60 -7.61
N LYS A 90 -10.14 9.18 -6.57
CA LYS A 90 -11.46 8.78 -6.08
C LYS A 90 -12.55 9.00 -7.10
N ASP A 91 -12.44 10.07 -7.88
CA ASP A 91 -13.46 10.34 -8.89
C ASP A 91 -13.44 9.31 -10.02
N VAL A 92 -12.33 8.62 -10.21
CA VAL A 92 -12.22 7.55 -11.21
C VAL A 92 -12.65 6.23 -10.62
N SER A 93 -12.14 5.89 -9.43
CA SER A 93 -12.37 4.57 -8.84
C SER A 93 -13.80 4.39 -8.35
N ARG A 94 -14.46 5.51 -8.00
CA ARG A 94 -15.82 5.46 -7.47
C ARG A 94 -16.85 6.02 -8.43
N GLY A 95 -16.36 6.60 -9.51
CA GLY A 95 -17.16 7.29 -10.48
C GLY A 95 -18.15 6.49 -11.21
#